data_ca624bd882aa1ac01f405149674ab7d2
#
_entry.id   ca624bd882aa1ac01f405149674ab7d2
#
_cell.length_a   1.000
_cell.length_b   1.000
_cell.length_c   1.000
_cell.angle_alpha   90.00
_cell.angle_beta   90.00
_cell.angle_gamma   90.00
#
_symmetry.space_group_name_H-M   'P 1'
#
loop_
_entity.id
_entity.type
_entity.pdbx_description
1 polymer ?
#
loop_
_entity_poly.entity_id
_entity_poly.type
_entity_poly.pdbx_seq_one_letter_code
_entity_poly.pdbx_strand_id
1 'polypeptide(L)'
;MVREKTAEGLTLLGEQHTDYGYDYAPEVLETFQNKHTDHDYWVRFNCPEFTTLCPITGQPDYGTIYISYMPAERMVESKSLKLYLVSFRNHGDFHEDVVNVIMRDLIRLMEPKYIEVQGKFLPRGGISIDPYANYGIPGTKYETLAWERLSMHDRVPERVDNR
;
A
#
# COMPACT_ATOMS: atom_id res chain seq x y z
N MET A 1 24.17 9.98 17.97
CA MET A 1 23.93 11.29 17.34
C MET A 1 23.51 11.22 15.84
N VAL A 2 23.13 10.06 15.32
CA VAL A 2 22.70 9.89 13.91
C VAL A 2 21.17 9.69 13.78
N ARG A 3 20.45 9.50 14.91
CA ARG A 3 18.99 9.21 14.88
C ARG A 3 18.09 10.44 14.66
N GLU A 4 18.53 11.63 15.05
CA GLU A 4 17.67 12.84 14.99
C GLU A 4 17.38 13.34 13.56
N LYS A 5 18.34 13.24 12.65
CA LYS A 5 18.16 13.75 11.26
C LYS A 5 17.22 12.92 10.38
N THR A 6 16.90 11.67 10.76
CA THR A 6 16.06 10.79 9.94
C THR A 6 14.57 11.02 10.17
N ALA A 7 14.22 11.54 11.33
CA ALA A 7 12.83 11.82 11.73
C ALA A 7 12.43 13.29 11.55
N GLU A 8 13.31 14.10 10.95
CA GLU A 8 13.02 15.51 10.71
C GLU A 8 11.86 15.65 9.70
N GLY A 9 10.83 16.38 10.09
CA GLY A 9 9.61 16.56 9.29
C GLY A 9 8.49 15.55 9.54
N LEU A 10 8.70 14.53 10.39
CA LEU A 10 7.63 13.62 10.79
C LEU A 10 6.83 14.21 11.95
N THR A 11 5.52 14.36 11.75
CA THR A 11 4.62 15.00 12.74
C THR A 11 3.83 14.00 13.58
N LEU A 12 3.68 12.76 13.08
CA LEU A 12 2.87 11.72 13.72
C LEU A 12 3.67 10.79 14.64
N LEU A 13 5.01 10.82 14.60
CA LEU A 13 5.88 10.11 15.52
C LEU A 13 6.03 10.87 16.84
N GLY A 14 5.47 10.34 17.93
CA GLY A 14 5.60 10.93 19.26
C GLY A 14 4.59 10.37 20.26
N GLU A 15 4.57 10.92 21.47
CA GLU A 15 3.68 10.51 22.58
C GLU A 15 2.25 11.09 22.48
N GLN A 16 1.89 11.69 21.34
CA GLN A 16 0.59 12.30 21.16
C GLN A 16 -0.51 11.24 20.93
N HIS A 17 -1.68 11.51 21.49
CA HIS A 17 -2.90 10.74 21.20
C HIS A 17 -3.15 10.74 19.68
N THR A 18 -3.43 9.56 19.13
CA THR A 18 -3.69 9.42 17.70
C THR A 18 -5.19 9.43 17.46
N ASP A 19 -5.68 10.44 16.76
CA ASP A 19 -7.06 10.45 16.27
C ASP A 19 -7.16 9.64 14.98
N TYR A 20 -8.11 8.70 14.94
CA TYR A 20 -8.38 7.89 13.76
C TYR A 20 -9.48 8.53 12.93
N GLY A 21 -9.14 8.98 11.72
CA GLY A 21 -10.12 9.30 10.68
C GLY A 21 -10.55 8.04 9.95
N TYR A 22 -11.84 7.96 9.61
CA TYR A 22 -12.41 6.81 8.89
C TYR A 22 -12.90 7.16 7.49
N ASP A 23 -12.65 8.38 7.05
CA ASP A 23 -12.89 8.86 5.71
C ASP A 23 -11.55 8.98 4.97
N TYR A 24 -11.55 8.60 3.70
CA TYR A 24 -10.34 8.56 2.87
C TYR A 24 -9.52 9.85 2.97
N ALA A 25 -8.28 9.73 3.41
CA ALA A 25 -7.41 10.84 3.78
C ALA A 25 -5.95 10.59 3.32
N PRO A 26 -5.62 10.72 2.02
CA PRO A 26 -4.25 10.52 1.54
C PRO A 26 -3.26 11.57 2.08
N GLU A 27 -3.74 12.71 2.55
CA GLU A 27 -2.94 13.80 3.15
C GLU A 27 -2.30 13.44 4.49
N VAL A 28 -2.72 12.36 5.14
CA VAL A 28 -2.09 11.90 6.38
C VAL A 28 -0.77 11.17 6.16
N LEU A 29 -0.48 10.80 4.91
CA LEU A 29 0.74 10.09 4.56
C LEU A 29 1.97 10.98 4.72
N GLU A 30 3.00 10.45 5.38
CA GLU A 30 4.29 11.09 5.61
C GLU A 30 5.43 10.26 5.04
N THR A 31 6.56 10.90 4.73
CA THR A 31 7.78 10.26 4.27
C THR A 31 8.98 10.63 5.10
N PHE A 32 9.99 9.78 5.05
CA PHE A 32 11.32 10.08 5.56
C PHE A 32 12.39 9.71 4.52
N GLN A 33 13.59 10.23 4.68
CA GLN A 33 14.69 10.05 3.72
C GLN A 33 15.21 8.61 3.73
N ASN A 34 15.37 8.02 2.53
CA ASN A 34 16.13 6.80 2.34
C ASN A 34 17.63 7.10 2.45
N LYS A 35 18.32 6.40 3.34
CA LYS A 35 19.78 6.53 3.54
C LYS A 35 20.62 5.61 2.65
N HIS A 36 19.97 4.68 1.94
CA HIS A 36 20.59 3.63 1.15
C HIS A 36 20.17 3.73 -0.32
N THR A 37 20.51 4.86 -0.96
CA THR A 37 20.16 5.12 -2.36
C THR A 37 21.13 4.49 -3.35
N ASP A 38 22.27 3.98 -2.85
CA ASP A 38 23.39 3.41 -3.60
C ASP A 38 23.13 1.98 -4.12
N HIS A 39 22.09 1.31 -3.60
CA HIS A 39 21.69 -0.03 -4.05
C HIS A 39 20.19 -0.23 -4.01
N ASP A 40 19.72 -1.33 -4.63
CA ASP A 40 18.32 -1.70 -4.61
C ASP A 40 18.03 -2.67 -3.47
N TYR A 41 16.91 -2.46 -2.79
CA TYR A 41 16.39 -3.37 -1.78
C TYR A 41 14.87 -3.28 -1.69
N TRP A 42 14.27 -4.31 -1.12
CA TRP A 42 12.83 -4.39 -0.94
C TRP A 42 12.40 -3.94 0.45
N VAL A 43 11.30 -3.18 0.47
CA VAL A 43 10.49 -2.93 1.68
C VAL A 43 9.13 -3.56 1.44
N ARG A 44 8.62 -4.33 2.43
CA ARG A 44 7.30 -4.93 2.36
C ARG A 44 6.48 -4.61 3.60
N PHE A 45 5.23 -4.22 3.37
CA PHE A 45 4.19 -4.13 4.39
C PHE A 45 3.14 -5.21 4.17
N ASN A 46 2.74 -5.86 5.26
CA ASN A 46 1.64 -6.81 5.30
C ASN A 46 0.58 -6.22 6.23
N CYS A 47 -0.58 -5.88 5.67
CA CYS A 47 -1.61 -5.10 6.36
C CYS A 47 -2.91 -5.94 6.46
N PRO A 48 -3.02 -6.85 7.45
CA PRO A 48 -4.12 -7.83 7.52
C PRO A 48 -5.42 -7.25 8.05
N GLU A 49 -5.44 -6.03 8.57
CA GLU A 49 -6.60 -5.40 9.19
C GLU A 49 -7.29 -4.39 8.27
N PHE A 50 -7.14 -4.55 6.95
CA PHE A 50 -7.73 -3.63 5.99
C PHE A 50 -9.24 -3.84 5.87
N THR A 51 -9.98 -2.73 5.82
CA THR A 51 -11.43 -2.73 5.58
C THR A 51 -11.85 -1.51 4.78
N THR A 52 -12.85 -1.70 3.93
CA THR A 52 -13.51 -0.68 3.10
C THR A 52 -14.99 -1.02 2.98
N LEU A 53 -15.77 -0.26 2.21
CA LEU A 53 -17.18 -0.53 1.98
C LEU A 53 -17.44 -0.88 0.52
N CYS A 54 -18.40 -1.77 0.30
CA CYS A 54 -18.96 -1.95 -1.04
C CYS A 54 -19.67 -0.65 -1.46
N PRO A 55 -19.34 -0.05 -2.63
CA PRO A 55 -19.92 1.24 -3.04
C PRO A 55 -21.42 1.15 -3.34
N ILE A 56 -21.94 -0.06 -3.58
CA ILE A 56 -23.34 -0.29 -3.92
C ILE A 56 -24.20 -0.62 -2.71
N THR A 57 -23.69 -1.52 -1.83
CA THR A 57 -24.50 -2.05 -0.72
C THR A 57 -24.14 -1.45 0.64
N GLY A 58 -22.97 -0.78 0.74
CA GLY A 58 -22.43 -0.31 2.02
C GLY A 58 -21.97 -1.45 2.94
N GLN A 59 -21.94 -2.70 2.45
CA GLN A 59 -21.43 -3.83 3.24
C GLN A 59 -19.93 -3.66 3.46
N PRO A 60 -19.44 -3.87 4.70
CA PRO A 60 -17.99 -3.89 4.95
C PRO A 60 -17.29 -5.04 4.23
N ASP A 61 -16.19 -4.69 3.59
CA ASP A 61 -15.24 -5.61 2.99
C ASP A 61 -13.98 -5.66 3.84
N TYR A 62 -13.44 -6.86 4.01
CA TYR A 62 -12.22 -7.10 4.78
C TYR A 62 -11.19 -7.81 3.92
N GLY A 63 -9.93 -7.50 4.15
CA GLY A 63 -8.85 -8.15 3.42
C GLY A 63 -7.48 -7.82 3.97
N THR A 64 -6.47 -8.40 3.35
CA THR A 64 -5.06 -8.10 3.59
C THR A 64 -4.52 -7.32 2.41
N ILE A 65 -3.91 -6.16 2.68
CA ILE A 65 -3.16 -5.41 1.67
C ILE A 65 -1.68 -5.71 1.84
N TYR A 66 -1.04 -6.14 0.75
CA TYR A 66 0.40 -6.32 0.64
C TYR A 66 0.97 -5.21 -0.22
N ILE A 67 1.95 -4.49 0.31
CA ILE A 67 2.65 -3.42 -0.39
C ILE A 67 4.12 -3.78 -0.42
N SER A 68 4.71 -3.92 -1.60
CA SER A 68 6.16 -4.14 -1.75
C SER A 68 6.73 -3.07 -2.66
N TYR A 69 7.86 -2.46 -2.28
CA TYR A 69 8.47 -1.43 -3.11
C TYR A 69 9.99 -1.38 -2.99
N MET A 70 10.63 -0.82 -4.00
CA MET A 70 12.04 -0.45 -3.99
C MET A 70 12.11 1.08 -3.84
N PRO A 71 12.61 1.60 -2.70
CA PRO A 71 12.65 3.04 -2.49
C PRO A 71 13.65 3.73 -3.41
N ALA A 72 13.32 4.98 -3.80
CA ALA A 72 14.26 5.93 -4.35
C ALA A 72 14.80 6.81 -3.20
N GLU A 73 14.50 8.11 -3.22
CA GLU A 73 14.97 9.06 -2.19
C GLU A 73 14.13 9.03 -0.90
N ARG A 74 12.87 8.58 -0.98
CA ARG A 74 11.89 8.65 0.10
C ARG A 74 11.29 7.29 0.40
N MET A 75 10.90 7.13 1.67
CA MET A 75 10.21 5.95 2.20
C MET A 75 8.97 6.39 2.95
N VAL A 76 7.87 5.64 2.84
CA VAL A 76 6.66 5.94 3.61
C VAL A 76 6.87 5.66 5.09
N GLU A 77 6.39 6.57 5.95
CA GLU A 77 6.41 6.38 7.40
C GLU A 77 5.27 5.43 7.82
N SER A 78 5.58 4.44 8.62
CA SER A 78 4.70 3.30 8.91
C SER A 78 3.45 3.66 9.73
N LYS A 79 3.54 4.63 10.66
CA LYS A 79 2.38 5.09 11.43
C LYS A 79 1.41 5.88 10.55
N SER A 80 1.92 6.73 9.66
CA SER A 80 1.12 7.46 8.68
C SER A 80 0.44 6.51 7.70
N LEU A 81 1.17 5.49 7.23
CA LEU A 81 0.59 4.44 6.38
C LEU A 81 -0.55 3.69 7.08
N LYS A 82 -0.38 3.37 8.37
CA LYS A 82 -1.45 2.75 9.16
C LYS A 82 -2.69 3.64 9.21
N LEU A 83 -2.54 4.95 9.49
CA LEU A 83 -3.65 5.89 9.53
C LEU A 83 -4.33 6.04 8.17
N TYR A 84 -3.54 6.10 7.11
CA TYR A 84 -4.04 6.13 5.75
C TYR A 84 -4.89 4.90 5.41
N LEU A 85 -4.41 3.69 5.72
CA LEU A 85 -5.18 2.47 5.45
C LEU A 85 -6.45 2.38 6.30
N VAL A 86 -6.42 2.87 7.54
CA VAL A 86 -7.63 2.96 8.40
C VAL A 86 -8.65 3.95 7.83
N SER A 87 -8.22 5.00 7.14
CA SER A 87 -9.13 5.99 6.53
C SER A 87 -10.05 5.42 5.45
N PHE A 88 -9.73 4.24 4.90
CA PHE A 88 -10.61 3.55 3.97
C PHE A 88 -11.86 2.94 4.62
N ARG A 89 -11.96 2.90 5.94
CA ARG A 89 -13.03 2.19 6.65
C ARG A 89 -14.43 2.59 6.21
N ASN A 90 -14.67 3.87 5.94
CA ASN A 90 -15.94 4.38 5.44
C ASN A 90 -15.92 4.71 3.94
N HIS A 91 -14.81 4.42 3.27
CA HIS A 91 -14.66 4.67 1.84
C HIS A 91 -15.35 3.56 1.04
N GLY A 92 -16.30 3.96 0.20
CA GLY A 92 -17.01 3.04 -0.71
C GLY A 92 -16.31 2.95 -2.07
N ASP A 93 -15.64 1.82 -2.33
CA ASP A 93 -14.99 1.57 -3.61
C ASP A 93 -14.90 0.07 -3.92
N PHE A 94 -14.75 -0.28 -5.20
CA PHE A 94 -14.52 -1.67 -5.59
C PHE A 94 -13.10 -2.13 -5.21
N HIS A 95 -12.93 -3.42 -4.95
CA HIS A 95 -11.65 -4.00 -4.53
C HIS A 95 -10.51 -3.67 -5.50
N GLU A 96 -10.80 -3.71 -6.80
CA GLU A 96 -9.86 -3.41 -7.88
C GLU A 96 -9.42 -1.94 -7.84
N ASP A 97 -10.36 -1.03 -7.60
CA ASP A 97 -10.08 0.40 -7.52
C ASP A 97 -9.27 0.73 -6.28
N VAL A 98 -9.62 0.16 -5.12
CA VAL A 98 -8.90 0.35 -3.86
C VAL A 98 -7.40 0.05 -4.00
N VAL A 99 -7.03 -1.09 -4.60
CA VAL A 99 -5.63 -1.45 -4.81
C VAL A 99 -4.91 -0.44 -5.71
N ASN A 100 -5.58 0.01 -6.76
CA ASN A 100 -5.03 1.02 -7.69
C ASN A 100 -4.92 2.40 -7.04
N VAL A 101 -5.88 2.80 -6.20
CA VAL A 101 -5.83 4.06 -5.44
C VAL A 101 -4.64 4.05 -4.49
N ILE A 102 -4.49 3.00 -3.67
CA ILE A 102 -3.37 2.85 -2.75
C ILE A 102 -2.02 2.94 -3.50
N MET A 103 -1.89 2.24 -4.62
CA MET A 103 -0.67 2.28 -5.42
C MET A 103 -0.36 3.69 -5.93
N ARG A 104 -1.36 4.39 -6.49
CA ARG A 104 -1.17 5.74 -7.04
C ARG A 104 -0.79 6.76 -5.97
N ASP A 105 -1.41 6.69 -4.79
CA ASP A 105 -1.09 7.60 -3.69
C ASP A 105 0.33 7.40 -3.21
N LEU A 106 0.77 6.15 -3.07
CA LEU A 106 2.13 5.84 -2.68
C LEU A 106 3.15 6.21 -3.76
N ILE A 107 2.81 6.10 -5.05
CA ILE A 107 3.67 6.60 -6.14
C ILE A 107 3.83 8.11 -6.04
N ARG A 108 2.73 8.87 -5.86
CA ARG A 108 2.77 10.33 -5.73
C ARG A 108 3.57 10.78 -4.51
N LEU A 109 3.47 10.02 -3.42
CA LEU A 109 4.13 10.32 -2.16
C LEU A 109 5.64 10.09 -2.21
N MET A 110 6.08 8.94 -2.70
CA MET A 110 7.45 8.46 -2.57
C MET A 110 8.27 8.52 -3.86
N GLU A 111 7.62 8.53 -5.02
CA GLU A 111 8.27 8.35 -6.33
C GLU A 111 9.22 7.14 -6.33
N PRO A 112 8.74 5.92 -5.97
CA PRO A 112 9.59 4.76 -5.78
C PRO A 112 10.15 4.27 -7.11
N LYS A 113 11.29 3.58 -7.07
CA LYS A 113 11.87 2.92 -8.26
C LYS A 113 10.93 1.88 -8.84
N TYR A 114 10.29 1.11 -7.94
CA TYR A 114 9.29 0.10 -8.23
C TYR A 114 8.30 -0.01 -7.06
N ILE A 115 7.04 -0.33 -7.35
CA ILE A 115 6.03 -0.65 -6.35
C ILE A 115 5.04 -1.68 -6.89
N GLU A 116 4.57 -2.56 -6.03
CA GLU A 116 3.43 -3.43 -6.26
C GLU A 116 2.50 -3.41 -5.05
N VAL A 117 1.21 -3.46 -5.33
CA VAL A 117 0.15 -3.57 -4.32
C VAL A 117 -0.76 -4.72 -4.69
N GLN A 118 -0.99 -5.62 -3.74
CA GLN A 118 -1.92 -6.74 -3.87
C GLN A 118 -2.94 -6.67 -2.74
N GLY A 119 -4.21 -6.81 -3.08
CA GLY A 119 -5.29 -7.06 -2.14
C GLY A 119 -5.66 -8.54 -2.12
N LYS A 120 -5.91 -9.09 -0.92
CA LYS A 120 -6.53 -10.40 -0.74
C LYS A 120 -7.76 -10.21 0.12
N PHE A 121 -8.92 -10.15 -0.52
CA PHE A 121 -10.18 -9.87 0.15
C PHE A 121 -10.91 -11.14 0.56
N LEU A 122 -11.58 -11.08 1.71
CA LEU A 122 -12.38 -12.20 2.21
C LEU A 122 -13.53 -12.53 1.25
N PRO A 123 -13.86 -13.80 1.05
CA PRO A 123 -14.93 -14.20 0.15
C PRO A 123 -16.29 -13.65 0.57
N ARG A 124 -17.07 -13.18 -0.42
CA ARG A 124 -18.49 -12.89 -0.30
C ARG A 124 -19.28 -13.79 -1.27
N GLY A 125 -20.26 -14.52 -0.77
CA GLY A 125 -20.99 -15.49 -1.58
C GLY A 125 -20.11 -16.57 -2.19
N GLY A 126 -18.98 -16.91 -1.56
CA GLY A 126 -18.01 -17.87 -2.04
C GLY A 126 -17.03 -17.35 -3.09
N ILE A 127 -17.03 -16.05 -3.39
CA ILE A 127 -16.11 -15.43 -4.36
C ILE A 127 -15.14 -14.53 -3.62
N SER A 128 -13.83 -14.82 -3.70
CA SER A 128 -12.75 -13.91 -3.31
C SER A 128 -12.26 -13.14 -4.53
N ILE A 129 -11.81 -11.91 -4.29
CA ILE A 129 -11.25 -11.03 -5.34
C ILE A 129 -9.86 -10.60 -4.86
N ASP A 130 -8.85 -10.90 -5.66
CA ASP A 130 -7.44 -10.66 -5.31
C ASP A 130 -6.78 -9.76 -6.37
N PRO A 131 -7.06 -8.44 -6.39
CA PRO A 131 -6.47 -7.54 -7.37
C PRO A 131 -4.98 -7.35 -7.11
N TYR A 132 -4.23 -7.22 -8.20
CA TYR A 132 -2.80 -6.93 -8.20
C TYR A 132 -2.50 -5.80 -9.16
N ALA A 133 -1.74 -4.81 -8.72
CA ALA A 133 -1.25 -3.73 -9.55
C ALA A 133 0.23 -3.47 -9.25
N ASN A 134 0.99 -3.06 -10.27
CA ASN A 134 2.37 -2.69 -10.10
C ASN A 134 2.78 -1.53 -11.01
N TYR A 135 3.92 -0.92 -10.68
CA TYR A 135 4.52 0.18 -11.42
C TYR A 135 6.04 0.13 -11.27
N GLY A 136 6.74 0.44 -12.33
CA GLY A 136 8.18 0.72 -12.35
C GLY A 136 8.46 1.98 -13.14
N ILE A 137 9.49 2.75 -12.80
CA ILE A 137 9.83 4.00 -13.49
C ILE A 137 10.00 3.72 -14.99
N PRO A 138 9.20 4.40 -15.86
CA PRO A 138 9.26 4.22 -17.30
C PRO A 138 10.66 4.45 -17.89
N GLY A 139 11.02 3.63 -18.89
CA GLY A 139 12.32 3.72 -19.57
C GLY A 139 13.50 3.18 -18.74
N THR A 140 13.25 2.49 -17.63
CA THR A 140 14.28 1.94 -16.76
C THR A 140 14.14 0.41 -16.60
N LYS A 141 15.15 -0.22 -15.96
CA LYS A 141 15.06 -1.64 -15.58
C LYS A 141 13.86 -1.97 -14.68
N TYR A 142 13.31 -0.98 -13.98
CA TYR A 142 12.16 -1.17 -13.10
C TYR A 142 10.84 -1.30 -13.88
N GLU A 143 10.73 -0.67 -15.05
CA GLU A 143 9.62 -0.92 -15.97
C GLU A 143 9.65 -2.36 -16.51
N THR A 144 10.84 -2.83 -16.88
CA THR A 144 11.02 -4.25 -17.28
C THR A 144 10.66 -5.19 -16.15
N LEU A 145 11.11 -4.91 -14.93
CA LEU A 145 10.73 -5.69 -13.74
C LEU A 145 9.22 -5.69 -13.52
N ALA A 146 8.55 -4.55 -13.68
CA ALA A 146 7.11 -4.45 -13.52
C ALA A 146 6.37 -5.34 -14.53
N TRP A 147 6.80 -5.34 -15.78
CA TRP A 147 6.24 -6.21 -16.82
C TRP A 147 6.49 -7.70 -16.53
N GLU A 148 7.69 -8.07 -16.14
CA GLU A 148 8.03 -9.46 -15.79
C GLU A 148 7.17 -9.95 -14.62
N ARG A 149 7.06 -9.16 -13.54
CA ARG A 149 6.24 -9.49 -12.38
C ARG A 149 4.76 -9.64 -12.74
N LEU A 150 4.21 -8.75 -13.55
CA LEU A 150 2.83 -8.80 -14.00
C LEU A 150 2.58 -10.02 -14.89
N SER A 151 3.49 -10.34 -15.82
CA SER A 151 3.35 -11.46 -16.76
C SER A 151 3.46 -12.83 -16.07
N MET A 152 4.15 -12.89 -14.93
CA MET A 152 4.33 -14.12 -14.14
C MET A 152 3.37 -14.20 -12.95
N HIS A 153 2.52 -13.17 -12.76
CA HIS A 153 1.58 -13.15 -11.64
C HIS A 153 0.55 -14.28 -11.80
N ASP A 154 0.48 -15.08 -10.79
CA ASP A 154 -0.40 -16.23 -10.54
C ASP A 154 -1.27 -16.73 -11.72
N ARG A 155 -0.66 -17.53 -12.59
CA ARG A 155 -1.41 -18.26 -13.63
C ARG A 155 -2.16 -19.49 -13.10
N VAL A 156 -1.83 -19.91 -11.89
CA VAL A 156 -2.47 -21.03 -11.19
C VAL A 156 -3.30 -20.45 -10.05
N PRO A 157 -4.63 -20.69 -10.03
CA PRO A 157 -5.46 -20.24 -8.92
C PRO A 157 -4.92 -20.77 -7.59
N GLU A 158 -4.76 -19.89 -6.61
CA GLU A 158 -4.46 -20.30 -5.24
C GLU A 158 -5.61 -21.18 -4.72
N ARG A 159 -5.30 -22.07 -3.80
CA ARG A 159 -6.36 -22.71 -3.01
C ARG A 159 -7.11 -21.62 -2.24
N VAL A 160 -8.43 -21.64 -2.39
CA VAL A 160 -9.27 -20.84 -1.51
C VAL A 160 -9.06 -21.38 -0.10
N ASP A 161 -8.33 -20.63 0.73
CA ASP A 161 -8.28 -20.88 2.14
C ASP A 161 -9.33 -19.98 2.85
N ASN A 162 -9.77 -20.40 4.00
CA ASN A 162 -10.65 -19.59 4.86
C ASN A 162 -9.77 -18.54 5.55
N ARG A 163 -9.37 -17.54 4.83
CA ARG A 163 -8.52 -16.46 5.31
C ARG A 163 -9.10 -15.77 6.54
#